data_5670789a03f0607e3c08f671453dcf5b
#
_entry.id   5670789a03f0607e3c08f671453dcf5b
#
_cell.length_a   1.000
_cell.length_b   1.000
_cell.length_c   1.000
_cell.angle_alpha   90.00
_cell.angle_beta   90.00
_cell.angle_gamma   90.00
#
_symmetry.space_group_name_H-M   'P 1'
#
loop_
_entity.id
_entity.type
_entity.pdbx_description
1 polymer ?
#
loop_
_entity_poly.entity_id
_entity_poly.type
_entity_poly.pdbx_seq_one_letter_code
_entity_poly.pdbx_strand_id
1 'polypeptide(L)'
;MAASGGVGKGQNRIWGDSIVIDWKEEAEKTYGFQVDVLRRGRGSWILETNQGLRLLKEYRGSVNRLEFEEEVLRSLDGMETLRADRYMRNSAGELLSTAEDGTRYIVKEWFADPECDLKDEREVLSAVRALALLHRQFRRIERQEAWNRRSMISPPLFEAMRRHNRELKKARTYIRGKRKKNEFELCVIGNFERFAAQSVEAERGMAQLYETHGKEILDGYAVCHGEPDYHHILIGNGYVAVTEFNQMHLGVQMEDLYYFLRKVMEKHDWNVRLGQQILETYERVLPVSGSERQVLYYLLLYPEKYWKQINFYYNANKAWVPAKSTEKIRKLEAQQEAKERFIHRVAEIG
;
A
#
# COMPACT_ATOMS: atom_id res chain seq x y z
N MET A 1 27.35 -57.72 -48.73
CA MET A 1 26.02 -58.14 -48.20
C MET A 1 25.56 -57.10 -47.24
N ALA A 2 24.79 -56.17 -47.66
CA ALA A 2 23.33 -56.07 -47.57
C ALA A 2 22.82 -56.15 -46.11
N ALA A 3 22.33 -55.06 -45.57
CA ALA A 3 20.92 -54.74 -45.33
C ALA A 3 20.83 -53.57 -44.35
N SER A 4 20.17 -52.54 -44.78
CA SER A 4 18.84 -51.97 -44.39
C SER A 4 18.73 -51.50 -42.93
N GLY A 5 18.63 -50.27 -42.63
CA GLY A 5 17.47 -49.41 -42.97
C GLY A 5 16.50 -49.33 -41.78
N GLY A 6 16.59 -48.29 -41.04
CA GLY A 6 15.68 -48.00 -39.93
C GLY A 6 15.50 -46.47 -39.76
N VAL A 7 14.56 -45.92 -40.52
CA VAL A 7 14.15 -44.52 -40.40
C VAL A 7 13.34 -44.38 -39.12
N GLY A 8 13.91 -43.79 -38.07
CA GLY A 8 13.23 -43.35 -36.88
C GLY A 8 12.54 -42.00 -37.13
N LYS A 9 11.22 -42.04 -37.22
CA LYS A 9 10.34 -40.83 -37.31
C LYS A 9 10.63 -39.90 -36.16
N GLY A 10 11.14 -38.70 -36.49
CA GLY A 10 11.18 -37.57 -35.59
C GLY A 10 9.75 -37.19 -35.16
N GLN A 11 9.47 -37.29 -33.88
CA GLN A 11 8.30 -36.66 -33.29
C GLN A 11 8.55 -35.16 -33.31
N ASN A 12 7.88 -34.48 -34.23
CA ASN A 12 7.70 -33.04 -34.15
C ASN A 12 6.98 -32.74 -32.82
N ARG A 13 7.72 -32.21 -31.83
CA ARG A 13 7.14 -31.49 -30.69
C ARG A 13 6.57 -30.20 -31.28
N ILE A 14 5.27 -30.17 -31.42
CA ILE A 14 4.51 -28.96 -31.64
C ILE A 14 4.70 -28.11 -30.36
N TRP A 15 5.57 -27.12 -30.46
CA TRP A 15 5.56 -26.00 -29.48
C TRP A 15 4.26 -25.26 -29.78
N GLY A 16 3.33 -25.33 -28.85
CA GLY A 16 2.08 -24.57 -28.96
C GLY A 16 2.43 -23.09 -29.17
N ASP A 17 1.89 -22.50 -30.23
CA ASP A 17 1.95 -21.08 -30.47
C ASP A 17 1.33 -20.40 -29.25
N SER A 18 2.19 -19.81 -28.41
CA SER A 18 1.71 -18.92 -27.33
C SER A 18 1.10 -17.72 -28.04
N ILE A 19 -0.20 -17.55 -27.93
CA ILE A 19 -0.88 -16.37 -28.45
C ILE A 19 -0.27 -15.16 -27.76
N VAL A 20 0.41 -14.31 -28.51
CA VAL A 20 0.95 -13.05 -28.01
C VAL A 20 -0.16 -12.03 -28.13
N ILE A 21 -0.70 -11.57 -26.99
CA ILE A 21 -1.80 -10.59 -26.97
C ILE A 21 -1.31 -9.26 -27.55
N ASP A 22 -1.96 -8.76 -28.56
CA ASP A 22 -1.90 -7.33 -28.92
C ASP A 22 -2.84 -6.55 -28.02
N TRP A 23 -2.29 -5.99 -26.93
CA TRP A 23 -3.07 -5.23 -25.96
C TRP A 23 -3.73 -3.98 -26.54
N LYS A 24 -3.23 -3.44 -27.65
CA LYS A 24 -3.86 -2.32 -28.34
C LYS A 24 -5.16 -2.78 -28.99
N GLU A 25 -5.09 -3.77 -29.87
CA GLU A 25 -6.25 -4.33 -30.56
C GLU A 25 -7.29 -4.88 -29.59
N GLU A 26 -6.82 -5.61 -28.56
CA GLU A 26 -7.69 -6.17 -27.52
C GLU A 26 -8.47 -5.08 -26.77
N ALA A 27 -7.80 -3.98 -26.38
CA ALA A 27 -8.45 -2.88 -25.67
C ALA A 27 -9.43 -2.12 -26.57
N GLU A 28 -9.08 -1.84 -27.82
CA GLU A 28 -9.96 -1.18 -28.79
C GLU A 28 -11.24 -1.98 -29.03
N LYS A 29 -11.11 -3.29 -29.27
CA LYS A 29 -12.23 -4.21 -29.49
C LYS A 29 -13.15 -4.30 -28.27
N THR A 30 -12.57 -4.36 -27.09
CA THR A 30 -13.32 -4.64 -25.86
C THR A 30 -13.97 -3.40 -25.25
N TYR A 31 -13.33 -2.23 -25.36
CA TYR A 31 -13.81 -0.99 -24.73
C TYR A 31 -14.34 0.06 -25.70
N GLY A 32 -14.13 -0.11 -26.99
CA GLY A 32 -14.69 0.77 -28.03
C GLY A 32 -14.03 2.16 -28.12
N PHE A 33 -12.86 2.37 -27.51
CA PHE A 33 -12.05 3.57 -27.72
C PHE A 33 -10.93 3.29 -28.73
N GLN A 34 -10.32 4.33 -29.27
CA GLN A 34 -9.20 4.25 -30.19
C GLN A 34 -7.89 4.46 -29.42
N VAL A 35 -6.89 3.60 -29.59
CA VAL A 35 -5.59 3.69 -28.91
C VAL A 35 -4.56 4.28 -29.87
N ASP A 36 -4.06 5.47 -29.58
CA ASP A 36 -3.02 6.11 -30.37
C ASP A 36 -1.63 5.56 -30.02
N VAL A 37 -1.33 5.48 -28.70
CA VAL A 37 -0.03 5.01 -28.18
C VAL A 37 -0.23 4.00 -27.05
N LEU A 38 0.55 2.92 -27.08
CA LEU A 38 0.65 1.93 -26.01
C LEU A 38 2.06 1.98 -25.40
N ARG A 39 2.15 2.20 -24.09
CA ARG A 39 3.43 2.23 -23.35
C ARG A 39 3.40 1.25 -22.19
N ARG A 40 4.54 0.63 -21.89
CA ARG A 40 4.67 -0.24 -20.73
C ARG A 40 4.84 0.57 -19.45
N GLY A 41 3.98 0.31 -18.46
CA GLY A 41 4.08 0.83 -17.10
C GLY A 41 4.66 -0.20 -16.10
N ARG A 42 4.60 0.10 -14.81
CA ARG A 42 5.01 -0.84 -13.75
C ARG A 42 3.96 -1.95 -13.58
N GLY A 43 4.16 -3.09 -14.26
CA GLY A 43 3.20 -4.21 -14.20
C GLY A 43 1.85 -3.93 -14.86
N SER A 44 1.80 -2.98 -15.80
CA SER A 44 0.61 -2.51 -16.48
C SER A 44 0.96 -1.95 -17.85
N TRP A 45 -0.05 -1.56 -18.62
CA TRP A 45 0.07 -0.83 -19.87
C TRP A 45 -0.65 0.52 -19.73
N ILE A 46 -0.02 1.58 -20.20
CA ILE A 46 -0.61 2.92 -20.30
C ILE A 46 -1.00 3.13 -21.74
N LEU A 47 -2.28 3.45 -21.96
CA LEU A 47 -2.87 3.68 -23.28
C LEU A 47 -3.21 5.17 -23.40
N GLU A 48 -2.67 5.82 -24.44
CA GLU A 48 -3.17 7.13 -24.90
C GLU A 48 -4.30 6.89 -25.85
N THR A 49 -5.50 7.34 -25.52
CA THR A 49 -6.70 7.09 -26.28
C THR A 49 -7.40 8.37 -26.67
N ASN A 50 -8.30 8.31 -27.66
CA ASN A 50 -9.18 9.43 -28.04
C ASN A 50 -10.12 9.88 -26.91
N GLN A 51 -10.18 9.15 -25.78
CA GLN A 51 -10.96 9.49 -24.58
C GLN A 51 -10.07 9.82 -23.37
N GLY A 52 -8.75 10.07 -23.56
CA GLY A 52 -7.76 10.34 -22.54
C GLY A 52 -6.92 9.14 -22.15
N LEU A 53 -6.12 9.29 -21.10
CA LEU A 53 -5.23 8.22 -20.63
C LEU A 53 -6.00 7.10 -19.95
N ARG A 54 -5.55 5.87 -20.19
CA ARG A 54 -6.09 4.65 -19.58
C ARG A 54 -4.94 3.78 -19.06
N LEU A 55 -5.20 3.04 -17.99
CA LEU A 55 -4.31 2.02 -17.45
C LEU A 55 -4.96 0.64 -17.71
N LEU A 56 -4.28 -0.23 -18.42
CA LEU A 56 -4.67 -1.64 -18.59
C LEU A 56 -3.73 -2.50 -17.72
N LYS A 57 -4.33 -3.35 -16.88
CA LYS A 57 -3.59 -4.17 -15.91
C LYS A 57 -4.19 -5.58 -15.82
N GLU A 58 -3.33 -6.61 -15.81
CA GLU A 58 -3.77 -7.96 -15.47
C GLU A 58 -4.42 -7.99 -14.09
N TYR A 59 -5.51 -8.75 -13.96
CA TYR A 59 -6.26 -8.85 -12.72
C TYR A 59 -6.45 -10.29 -12.27
N ARG A 60 -6.03 -10.57 -11.04
CA ARG A 60 -6.11 -11.91 -10.44
C ARG A 60 -7.10 -12.01 -9.28
N GLY A 61 -7.78 -10.92 -8.96
CA GLY A 61 -8.77 -10.86 -7.89
C GLY A 61 -10.15 -11.40 -8.30
N SER A 62 -11.13 -11.23 -7.41
CA SER A 62 -12.53 -11.60 -7.66
C SER A 62 -13.34 -10.43 -8.24
N VAL A 63 -14.40 -10.73 -8.97
CA VAL A 63 -15.34 -9.70 -9.47
C VAL A 63 -15.98 -8.93 -8.31
N ASN A 64 -16.38 -9.60 -7.24
CA ASN A 64 -16.96 -8.95 -6.05
C ASN A 64 -16.01 -7.90 -5.43
N ARG A 65 -14.71 -8.11 -5.58
CA ARG A 65 -13.70 -7.15 -5.13
C ARG A 65 -13.70 -5.90 -6.01
N LEU A 66 -13.78 -6.08 -7.33
CA LEU A 66 -13.88 -4.96 -8.27
C LEU A 66 -15.17 -4.17 -8.09
N GLU A 67 -16.29 -4.84 -7.88
CA GLU A 67 -17.56 -4.19 -7.61
C GLU A 67 -17.54 -3.36 -6.33
N PHE A 68 -16.95 -3.91 -5.27
CA PHE A 68 -16.73 -3.16 -4.02
C PHE A 68 -15.90 -1.89 -4.25
N GLU A 69 -14.74 -2.03 -4.91
CA GLU A 69 -13.84 -0.91 -5.18
C GLU A 69 -14.51 0.14 -6.07
N GLU A 70 -15.18 -0.29 -7.16
CA GLU A 70 -15.89 0.63 -8.05
C GLU A 70 -17.04 1.37 -7.37
N GLU A 71 -17.82 0.69 -6.54
CA GLU A 71 -18.91 1.31 -5.79
C GLU A 71 -18.40 2.37 -4.82
N VAL A 72 -17.31 2.07 -4.10
CA VAL A 72 -16.68 3.02 -3.21
C VAL A 72 -16.15 4.22 -3.99
N LEU A 73 -15.42 4.00 -5.09
CA LEU A 73 -14.83 5.06 -5.90
C LEU A 73 -15.87 5.95 -6.55
N ARG A 74 -17.05 5.43 -6.86
CA ARG A 74 -18.20 6.22 -7.39
C ARG A 74 -18.63 7.32 -6.40
N SER A 75 -18.40 7.15 -5.10
CA SER A 75 -18.70 8.18 -4.13
C SER A 75 -17.86 9.46 -4.28
N LEU A 76 -16.77 9.39 -5.07
CA LEU A 76 -15.91 10.54 -5.38
C LEU A 76 -16.35 11.31 -6.61
N ASP A 77 -17.41 10.88 -7.30
CA ASP A 77 -17.93 11.56 -8.49
C ASP A 77 -18.35 13.01 -8.15
N GLY A 78 -17.99 13.94 -9.04
CA GLY A 78 -18.26 15.35 -8.87
C GLY A 78 -17.31 16.09 -7.92
N MET A 79 -16.30 15.42 -7.35
CA MET A 79 -15.26 16.11 -6.57
C MET A 79 -14.22 16.75 -7.53
N GLU A 80 -14.17 18.07 -7.57
CA GLU A 80 -13.26 18.80 -8.47
C GLU A 80 -11.79 18.71 -8.03
N THR A 81 -11.54 18.73 -6.72
CA THR A 81 -10.18 18.81 -6.13
C THR A 81 -9.59 17.44 -5.78
N LEU A 82 -10.36 16.36 -5.86
CA LEU A 82 -9.93 15.00 -5.59
C LEU A 82 -10.41 14.07 -6.70
N ARG A 83 -9.49 13.35 -7.32
CA ARG A 83 -9.78 12.37 -8.38
C ARG A 83 -9.25 10.99 -7.99
N ALA A 84 -9.81 9.95 -8.61
CA ALA A 84 -9.37 8.56 -8.44
C ALA A 84 -9.27 7.86 -9.79
N ASP A 85 -8.44 6.82 -9.87
CA ASP A 85 -8.30 5.96 -11.03
C ASP A 85 -9.50 4.99 -11.14
N ARG A 86 -10.64 5.51 -11.64
CA ARG A 86 -11.91 4.79 -11.77
C ARG A 86 -11.81 3.60 -12.73
N TYR A 87 -12.52 2.53 -12.40
CA TYR A 87 -12.66 1.39 -13.31
C TYR A 87 -13.53 1.75 -14.52
N MET A 88 -13.12 1.28 -15.68
CA MET A 88 -13.93 1.37 -16.89
C MET A 88 -14.70 0.06 -17.09
N ARG A 89 -15.97 0.19 -17.50
CA ARG A 89 -16.73 -0.98 -17.94
C ARG A 89 -16.47 -1.20 -19.42
N ASN A 90 -16.35 -2.47 -19.81
CA ASN A 90 -16.22 -2.86 -21.20
C ASN A 90 -17.55 -2.68 -21.97
N SER A 91 -17.56 -2.96 -23.26
CA SER A 91 -18.74 -2.83 -24.13
C SER A 91 -19.91 -3.73 -23.71
N ALA A 92 -19.66 -4.78 -22.92
CA ALA A 92 -20.71 -5.64 -22.33
C ALA A 92 -21.19 -5.11 -20.95
N GLY A 93 -20.65 -3.99 -20.45
CA GLY A 93 -20.99 -3.41 -19.15
C GLY A 93 -20.26 -4.04 -17.97
N GLU A 94 -19.28 -4.91 -18.19
CA GLU A 94 -18.53 -5.62 -17.14
C GLU A 94 -17.25 -4.87 -16.75
N LEU A 95 -16.84 -4.99 -15.48
CA LEU A 95 -15.59 -4.41 -14.96
C LEU A 95 -14.36 -5.26 -15.31
N LEU A 96 -14.57 -6.56 -15.51
CA LEU A 96 -13.51 -7.52 -15.79
C LEU A 96 -13.62 -8.01 -17.23
N SER A 97 -12.51 -7.97 -17.95
CA SER A 97 -12.38 -8.51 -19.29
C SER A 97 -11.46 -9.73 -19.32
N THR A 98 -11.63 -10.59 -20.32
CA THR A 98 -10.80 -11.77 -20.54
C THR A 98 -10.34 -11.78 -21.99
N ALA A 99 -9.03 -11.77 -22.21
CA ALA A 99 -8.41 -11.84 -23.51
C ALA A 99 -8.48 -13.26 -24.10
N GLU A 100 -8.15 -13.41 -25.38
CA GLU A 100 -8.26 -14.69 -26.11
C GLU A 100 -7.40 -15.81 -25.51
N ASP A 101 -6.28 -15.49 -24.84
CA ASP A 101 -5.42 -16.47 -24.17
C ASP A 101 -5.92 -16.84 -22.75
N GLY A 102 -7.05 -16.27 -22.30
CA GLY A 102 -7.59 -16.45 -20.96
C GLY A 102 -7.05 -15.47 -19.91
N THR A 103 -6.18 -14.54 -20.28
CA THR A 103 -5.68 -13.52 -19.36
C THR A 103 -6.80 -12.56 -18.96
N ARG A 104 -7.04 -12.46 -17.65
CA ARG A 104 -8.04 -11.55 -17.10
C ARG A 104 -7.41 -10.18 -16.88
N TYR A 105 -8.10 -9.11 -17.24
CA TYR A 105 -7.59 -7.75 -17.12
C TYR A 105 -8.69 -6.73 -16.84
N ILE A 106 -8.27 -5.57 -16.39
CA ILE A 106 -9.10 -4.40 -16.09
C ILE A 106 -8.54 -3.19 -16.84
N VAL A 107 -9.39 -2.24 -17.14
CA VAL A 107 -9.00 -0.91 -17.61
C VAL A 107 -9.50 0.13 -16.63
N LYS A 108 -8.65 1.13 -16.35
CA LYS A 108 -8.94 2.24 -15.43
C LYS A 108 -8.65 3.58 -16.11
N GLU A 109 -9.27 4.64 -15.63
CA GLU A 109 -8.81 6.00 -15.90
C GLU A 109 -7.39 6.18 -15.40
N TRP A 110 -6.60 7.02 -16.06
CA TRP A 110 -5.23 7.28 -15.67
C TRP A 110 -4.87 8.76 -15.78
N PHE A 111 -3.76 9.15 -15.14
CA PHE A 111 -3.31 10.53 -15.05
C PHE A 111 -1.85 10.64 -15.48
N ALA A 112 -1.49 11.77 -16.12
CA ALA A 112 -0.12 12.08 -16.51
C ALA A 112 0.64 12.91 -15.47
N ASP A 113 -0.04 13.28 -14.38
CA ASP A 113 0.50 14.17 -13.36
C ASP A 113 1.67 13.52 -12.61
N PRO A 114 2.63 14.31 -12.12
CA PRO A 114 3.76 13.81 -11.35
C PRO A 114 3.33 13.23 -10.01
N GLU A 115 4.09 12.23 -9.54
CA GLU A 115 3.99 11.69 -8.19
C GLU A 115 4.34 12.77 -7.16
N CYS A 116 3.73 12.75 -5.99
CA CYS A 116 3.99 13.69 -4.90
C CYS A 116 5.48 13.67 -4.49
N ASP A 117 6.15 14.82 -4.57
CA ASP A 117 7.50 14.96 -4.04
C ASP A 117 7.46 15.15 -2.52
N LEU A 118 7.86 14.11 -1.81
CA LEU A 118 7.93 14.15 -0.33
C LEU A 118 8.89 15.21 0.22
N LYS A 119 9.73 15.86 -0.62
CA LYS A 119 10.61 16.94 -0.19
C LYS A 119 9.95 18.31 -0.29
N ASP A 120 8.91 18.47 -1.10
CA ASP A 120 8.11 19.71 -1.17
C ASP A 120 7.00 19.68 -0.11
N GLU A 121 7.16 20.49 0.95
CA GLU A 121 6.18 20.59 2.04
C GLU A 121 4.77 20.97 1.53
N ARG A 122 4.65 21.74 0.44
CA ARG A 122 3.34 22.15 -0.12
C ARG A 122 2.63 20.97 -0.77
N GLU A 123 3.38 20.15 -1.52
CA GLU A 123 2.82 18.93 -2.12
C GLU A 123 2.43 17.93 -1.05
N VAL A 124 3.26 17.75 -0.02
CA VAL A 124 2.94 16.92 1.17
C VAL A 124 1.63 17.38 1.82
N LEU A 125 1.45 18.67 2.08
CA LEU A 125 0.22 19.18 2.70
C LEU A 125 -0.99 19.04 1.78
N SER A 126 -0.81 19.19 0.45
CA SER A 126 -1.85 18.94 -0.54
C SER A 126 -2.27 17.47 -0.57
N ALA A 127 -1.31 16.56 -0.53
CA ALA A 127 -1.54 15.11 -0.45
C ALA A 127 -2.29 14.72 0.84
N VAL A 128 -1.90 15.28 1.98
CA VAL A 128 -2.57 15.04 3.27
C VAL A 128 -4.00 15.55 3.27
N ARG A 129 -4.23 16.74 2.69
CA ARG A 129 -5.59 17.28 2.53
C ARG A 129 -6.45 16.37 1.64
N ALA A 130 -5.89 15.88 0.53
CA ALA A 130 -6.58 14.95 -0.36
C ALA A 130 -6.91 13.64 0.35
N LEU A 131 -5.99 13.08 1.13
CA LEU A 131 -6.22 11.89 1.95
C LEU A 131 -7.33 12.11 2.98
N ALA A 132 -7.36 13.26 3.65
CA ALA A 132 -8.42 13.61 4.60
C ALA A 132 -9.79 13.78 3.91
N LEU A 133 -9.82 14.36 2.70
CA LEU A 133 -11.04 14.47 1.88
C LEU A 133 -11.56 13.09 1.47
N LEU A 134 -10.65 12.20 1.02
CA LEU A 134 -10.93 10.81 0.69
C LEU A 134 -11.57 10.08 1.88
N HIS A 135 -10.93 10.15 3.04
CA HIS A 135 -11.41 9.51 4.27
C HIS A 135 -12.76 10.07 4.70
N ARG A 136 -12.94 11.40 4.64
CA ARG A 136 -14.23 12.03 4.95
C ARG A 136 -15.35 11.55 4.05
N GLN A 137 -15.07 11.38 2.75
CA GLN A 137 -16.04 10.86 1.80
C GLN A 137 -16.36 9.39 2.07
N PHE A 138 -15.34 8.58 2.34
CA PHE A 138 -15.49 7.16 2.62
C PHE A 138 -16.24 6.86 3.93
N ARG A 139 -16.20 7.75 4.93
CA ARG A 139 -17.03 7.66 6.15
C ARG A 139 -18.53 7.84 5.91
N ARG A 140 -18.92 8.45 4.78
CA ARG A 140 -20.33 8.67 4.43
C ARG A 140 -20.97 7.49 3.71
N ILE A 141 -20.16 6.53 3.31
CA ILE A 141 -20.65 5.35 2.58
C ILE A 141 -21.31 4.41 3.57
N GLU A 142 -22.56 4.06 3.32
CA GLU A 142 -23.24 3.03 4.10
C GLU A 142 -22.61 1.66 3.84
N ARG A 143 -22.29 0.96 4.92
CA ARG A 143 -21.74 -0.39 4.81
C ARG A 143 -22.79 -1.33 4.27
N GLN A 144 -22.47 -2.02 3.21
CA GLN A 144 -23.31 -3.09 2.70
C GLN A 144 -22.99 -4.42 3.38
N GLU A 145 -24.00 -5.25 3.60
CA GLU A 145 -23.82 -6.59 4.18
C GLU A 145 -22.87 -7.46 3.36
N ALA A 146 -22.89 -7.29 2.02
CA ALA A 146 -21.98 -7.97 1.09
C ALA A 146 -20.47 -7.69 1.37
N TRP A 147 -20.15 -6.58 2.03
CA TRP A 147 -18.79 -6.18 2.39
C TRP A 147 -18.29 -6.81 3.70
N ASN A 148 -19.16 -7.43 4.49
CA ASN A 148 -18.81 -8.09 5.74
C ASN A 148 -18.04 -9.41 5.55
N ARG A 149 -17.29 -9.54 4.46
CA ARG A 149 -16.41 -10.67 4.20
C ARG A 149 -15.07 -10.48 4.90
N ARG A 150 -14.54 -11.53 5.53
CA ARG A 150 -13.24 -11.51 6.22
C ARG A 150 -12.09 -10.97 5.35
N SER A 151 -12.16 -11.11 4.04
CA SER A 151 -11.16 -10.60 3.09
C SER A 151 -11.24 -9.09 2.85
N MET A 152 -12.31 -8.43 3.32
CA MET A 152 -12.54 -6.99 3.15
C MET A 152 -12.40 -6.21 4.46
N ILE A 153 -12.31 -6.89 5.60
CA ILE A 153 -12.22 -6.27 6.93
C ILE A 153 -10.82 -6.50 7.49
N SER A 154 -10.17 -5.41 7.89
CA SER A 154 -8.88 -5.49 8.58
C SER A 154 -9.05 -6.11 9.97
N PRO A 155 -8.19 -7.06 10.35
CA PRO A 155 -8.14 -7.54 11.73
C PRO A 155 -7.67 -6.42 12.68
N PRO A 156 -7.89 -6.57 14.00
CA PRO A 156 -7.36 -5.62 14.97
C PRO A 156 -5.85 -5.41 14.81
N LEU A 157 -5.42 -4.15 14.83
CA LEU A 157 -4.04 -3.75 14.50
C LEU A 157 -2.98 -4.40 15.41
N PHE A 158 -3.32 -4.68 16.69
CA PHE A 158 -2.39 -5.34 17.61
C PHE A 158 -2.07 -6.79 17.21
N GLU A 159 -2.91 -7.47 16.43
CA GLU A 159 -2.65 -8.84 16.00
C GLU A 159 -1.44 -8.92 15.06
N ALA A 160 -1.31 -7.96 14.14
CA ALA A 160 -0.15 -7.84 13.28
C ALA A 160 1.12 -7.54 14.10
N MET A 161 1.04 -6.57 15.04
CA MET A 161 2.14 -6.24 15.93
C MET A 161 2.59 -7.46 16.75
N ARG A 162 1.65 -8.22 17.31
CA ARG A 162 1.92 -9.45 18.07
C ARG A 162 2.62 -10.52 17.24
N ARG A 163 2.20 -10.70 15.99
CA ARG A 163 2.86 -11.63 15.05
C ARG A 163 4.29 -11.18 14.77
N HIS A 164 4.49 -9.92 14.42
CA HIS A 164 5.81 -9.36 14.12
C HIS A 164 6.75 -9.39 15.34
N ASN A 165 6.24 -9.18 16.55
CA ASN A 165 7.01 -9.30 17.79
C ASN A 165 7.52 -10.73 18.03
N ARG A 166 6.73 -11.75 17.69
CA ARG A 166 7.19 -13.15 17.72
C ARG A 166 8.32 -13.40 16.70
N GLU A 167 8.21 -12.81 15.51
CA GLU A 167 9.24 -12.91 14.47
C GLU A 167 10.54 -12.23 14.89
N LEU A 168 10.46 -11.02 15.48
CA LEU A 168 11.62 -10.32 16.05
C LEU A 168 12.33 -11.17 17.13
N LYS A 169 11.58 -11.79 18.05
CA LYS A 169 12.15 -12.67 19.08
C LYS A 169 12.85 -13.89 18.46
N LYS A 170 12.25 -14.52 17.44
CA LYS A 170 12.87 -15.64 16.71
C LYS A 170 14.16 -15.21 16.02
N ALA A 171 14.14 -14.07 15.32
CA ALA A 171 15.33 -13.54 14.65
C ALA A 171 16.45 -13.24 15.66
N ARG A 172 16.14 -12.61 16.81
CA ARG A 172 17.12 -12.39 17.89
C ARG A 172 17.77 -13.69 18.38
N THR A 173 16.94 -14.69 18.68
CA THR A 173 17.43 -15.99 19.15
C THR A 173 18.38 -16.62 18.13
N TYR A 174 17.99 -16.61 16.86
CA TYR A 174 18.80 -17.12 15.76
C TYR A 174 20.15 -16.37 15.67
N ILE A 175 20.14 -15.02 15.64
CA ILE A 175 21.37 -14.22 15.55
C ILE A 175 22.28 -14.48 16.75
N ARG A 176 21.72 -14.54 17.97
CA ARG A 176 22.51 -14.80 19.19
C ARG A 176 23.21 -16.16 19.15
N GLY A 177 22.57 -17.17 18.61
CA GLY A 177 23.14 -18.52 18.48
C GLY A 177 24.26 -18.64 17.45
N LYS A 178 24.43 -17.67 16.54
CA LYS A 178 25.50 -17.71 15.52
C LYS A 178 26.87 -17.46 16.13
N ARG A 179 27.84 -18.32 15.79
CA ARG A 179 29.26 -18.17 16.20
C ARG A 179 29.88 -16.91 15.59
N LYS A 180 29.63 -16.68 14.29
CA LYS A 180 30.08 -15.46 13.58
C LYS A 180 28.85 -14.68 13.11
N LYS A 181 28.83 -13.40 13.43
CA LYS A 181 27.78 -12.45 13.03
C LYS A 181 28.35 -11.52 11.98
N ASN A 182 27.55 -11.22 10.96
CA ASN A 182 27.90 -10.18 9.99
C ASN A 182 27.55 -8.78 10.54
N GLU A 183 27.93 -7.75 9.80
CA GLU A 183 27.73 -6.34 10.18
C GLU A 183 26.26 -5.99 10.44
N PHE A 184 25.35 -6.47 9.57
CA PHE A 184 23.91 -6.26 9.74
C PHE A 184 23.40 -6.88 11.04
N GLU A 185 23.78 -8.13 11.32
CA GLU A 185 23.37 -8.83 12.53
C GLU A 185 23.91 -8.18 13.81
N LEU A 186 25.14 -7.65 13.77
CA LEU A 186 25.70 -6.87 14.88
C LEU A 186 24.91 -5.59 15.10
N CYS A 187 24.58 -4.88 14.01
CA CYS A 187 23.77 -3.66 14.07
C CYS A 187 22.36 -3.94 14.61
N VAL A 188 21.72 -5.04 14.18
CA VAL A 188 20.40 -5.46 14.69
C VAL A 188 20.49 -5.76 16.19
N ILE A 189 21.44 -6.56 16.65
CA ILE A 189 21.55 -6.94 18.07
C ILE A 189 21.88 -5.73 18.94
N GLY A 190 22.75 -4.82 18.47
CA GLY A 190 23.11 -3.60 19.21
C GLY A 190 21.90 -2.70 19.52
N ASN A 191 20.91 -2.69 18.62
CA ASN A 191 19.72 -1.85 18.75
C ASN A 191 18.48 -2.62 19.26
N PHE A 192 18.60 -3.93 19.46
CA PHE A 192 17.45 -4.81 19.68
C PHE A 192 16.63 -4.43 20.92
N GLU A 193 17.23 -4.17 22.05
CA GLU A 193 16.53 -3.93 23.31
C GLU A 193 15.63 -2.68 23.22
N ARG A 194 16.13 -1.60 22.60
CA ARG A 194 15.35 -0.37 22.40
C ARG A 194 14.12 -0.61 21.52
N PHE A 195 14.32 -1.19 20.33
CA PHE A 195 13.21 -1.44 19.41
C PHE A 195 12.24 -2.52 19.92
N ALA A 196 12.73 -3.51 20.66
CA ALA A 196 11.89 -4.51 21.30
C ALA A 196 11.01 -3.90 22.41
N ALA A 197 11.55 -3.00 23.21
CA ALA A 197 10.76 -2.28 24.21
C ALA A 197 9.64 -1.47 23.57
N GLN A 198 9.96 -0.66 22.55
CA GLN A 198 8.95 0.11 21.78
C GLN A 198 7.89 -0.82 21.15
N SER A 199 8.30 -1.95 20.59
CA SER A 199 7.38 -2.88 19.93
C SER A 199 6.41 -3.55 20.90
N VAL A 200 6.88 -3.88 22.11
CA VAL A 200 6.05 -4.47 23.17
C VAL A 200 5.11 -3.44 23.78
N GLU A 201 5.58 -2.21 24.00
CA GLU A 201 4.78 -1.10 24.49
C GLU A 201 3.64 -0.78 23.53
N ALA A 202 3.96 -0.63 22.23
CA ALA A 202 2.97 -0.35 21.20
C ALA A 202 1.92 -1.48 21.07
N GLU A 203 2.35 -2.76 21.07
CA GLU A 203 1.43 -3.90 21.03
C GLU A 203 0.49 -3.91 22.23
N ARG A 204 1.06 -3.73 23.44
CA ARG A 204 0.27 -3.76 24.68
C ARG A 204 -0.72 -2.59 24.72
N GLY A 205 -0.25 -1.38 24.41
CA GLY A 205 -1.11 -0.20 24.41
C GLY A 205 -2.21 -0.29 23.36
N MET A 206 -1.91 -0.75 22.15
CA MET A 206 -2.91 -0.99 21.12
C MET A 206 -3.92 -2.06 21.54
N ALA A 207 -3.49 -3.19 22.13
CA ALA A 207 -4.38 -4.22 22.62
C ALA A 207 -5.31 -3.70 23.73
N GLN A 208 -4.76 -2.96 24.70
CA GLN A 208 -5.55 -2.32 25.76
C GLN A 208 -6.56 -1.32 25.21
N LEU A 209 -6.20 -0.56 24.18
CA LEU A 209 -7.10 0.38 23.52
C LEU A 209 -8.29 -0.35 22.88
N TYR A 210 -8.06 -1.50 22.23
CA TYR A 210 -9.15 -2.34 21.72
C TYR A 210 -9.99 -3.00 22.84
N GLU A 211 -9.43 -3.27 24.02
CA GLU A 211 -10.18 -3.75 25.17
C GLU A 211 -11.11 -2.68 25.77
N THR A 212 -10.63 -1.43 25.84
CA THR A 212 -11.34 -0.32 26.49
C THR A 212 -12.27 0.45 25.54
N HIS A 213 -11.87 0.61 24.28
CA HIS A 213 -12.59 1.39 23.26
C HIS A 213 -12.93 0.55 22.01
N GLY A 214 -12.89 -0.79 22.11
CA GLY A 214 -13.03 -1.66 20.96
C GLY A 214 -14.33 -1.47 20.19
N LYS A 215 -15.45 -1.22 20.89
CA LYS A 215 -16.72 -0.91 20.24
C LYS A 215 -16.62 0.37 19.42
N GLU A 216 -16.13 1.46 20.01
CA GLU A 216 -15.96 2.75 19.33
C GLU A 216 -15.06 2.61 18.10
N ILE A 217 -13.92 1.89 18.23
CA ILE A 217 -12.97 1.65 17.14
C ILE A 217 -13.63 0.84 16.01
N LEU A 218 -14.35 -0.23 16.33
CA LEU A 218 -15.00 -1.08 15.34
C LEU A 218 -16.19 -0.38 14.66
N ASP A 219 -16.95 0.37 15.41
CA ASP A 219 -18.05 1.21 14.87
C ASP A 219 -17.47 2.31 13.95
N GLY A 220 -16.27 2.81 14.26
CA GLY A 220 -15.52 3.79 13.46
C GLY A 220 -14.80 3.20 12.23
N TYR A 221 -14.83 1.88 12.01
CA TYR A 221 -14.25 1.29 10.81
C TYR A 221 -14.91 1.90 9.56
N ALA A 222 -14.10 2.39 8.66
CA ALA A 222 -14.52 2.94 7.39
C ALA A 222 -13.66 2.36 6.26
N VAL A 223 -13.96 2.71 5.03
CA VAL A 223 -13.11 2.32 3.92
C VAL A 223 -11.77 3.03 4.03
N CYS A 224 -10.69 2.26 3.91
CA CYS A 224 -9.30 2.70 3.83
C CYS A 224 -8.77 2.47 2.41
N HIS A 225 -7.84 3.30 1.98
CA HIS A 225 -7.06 3.05 0.76
C HIS A 225 -6.20 1.79 0.89
N GLY A 226 -5.60 1.59 2.07
CA GLY A 226 -4.79 0.44 2.45
C GLY A 226 -3.30 0.59 2.14
N GLU A 227 -2.91 1.38 1.14
CA GLU A 227 -1.52 1.68 0.82
C GLU A 227 -1.36 3.07 0.17
N PRO A 228 -1.67 4.18 0.85
CA PRO A 228 -1.54 5.53 0.30
C PRO A 228 -0.07 5.96 0.21
N ASP A 229 0.66 5.35 -0.72
CA ASP A 229 2.04 5.72 -1.01
C ASP A 229 2.09 7.01 -1.82
N TYR A 230 3.17 7.79 -1.68
CA TYR A 230 3.39 9.00 -2.48
C TYR A 230 3.44 8.72 -3.99
N HIS A 231 3.79 7.49 -4.39
CA HIS A 231 3.69 7.03 -5.79
C HIS A 231 2.23 6.88 -6.28
N HIS A 232 1.28 6.76 -5.35
CA HIS A 232 -0.15 6.64 -5.63
C HIS A 232 -0.89 7.96 -5.44
N ILE A 233 -0.17 9.06 -5.18
CA ILE A 233 -0.71 10.40 -5.02
C ILE A 233 -0.07 11.30 -6.06
N LEU A 234 -0.85 11.72 -7.04
CA LEU A 234 -0.40 12.51 -8.18
C LEU A 234 -0.86 13.96 -8.01
N ILE A 235 0.05 14.91 -8.22
CA ILE A 235 -0.21 16.34 -8.02
C ILE A 235 -0.57 16.96 -9.36
N GLY A 236 -1.86 17.19 -9.58
CA GLY A 236 -2.39 17.84 -10.77
C GLY A 236 -2.58 19.35 -10.60
N ASN A 237 -2.93 20.02 -11.69
CA ASN A 237 -3.25 21.44 -11.67
C ASN A 237 -4.65 21.68 -11.08
N GLY A 238 -4.69 22.09 -9.80
CA GLY A 238 -5.93 22.36 -9.07
C GLY A 238 -6.61 21.10 -8.45
N TYR A 239 -6.02 19.92 -8.58
CA TYR A 239 -6.52 18.69 -7.98
C TYR A 239 -5.38 17.76 -7.55
N VAL A 240 -5.71 16.79 -6.73
CA VAL A 240 -4.86 15.64 -6.41
C VAL A 240 -5.56 14.38 -6.89
N ALA A 241 -4.85 13.52 -7.62
CA ALA A 241 -5.37 12.20 -7.96
C ALA A 241 -4.77 11.14 -7.01
N VAL A 242 -5.65 10.29 -6.46
CA VAL A 242 -5.25 9.12 -5.66
C VAL A 242 -5.54 7.87 -6.48
N THR A 243 -4.56 6.98 -6.57
CA THR A 243 -4.58 5.84 -7.48
C THR A 243 -4.22 4.52 -6.77
N GLU A 244 -4.41 3.39 -7.45
CA GLU A 244 -4.00 2.06 -6.97
C GLU A 244 -4.73 1.58 -5.70
N PHE A 245 -6.07 1.59 -5.73
CA PHE A 245 -6.95 1.16 -4.62
C PHE A 245 -7.03 -0.36 -4.40
N ASN A 246 -6.16 -1.15 -4.98
CA ASN A 246 -6.14 -2.62 -4.89
C ASN A 246 -5.95 -3.19 -3.47
N GLN A 247 -5.58 -2.37 -2.49
CA GLN A 247 -5.49 -2.75 -1.07
C GLN A 247 -6.66 -2.18 -0.23
N MET A 248 -7.67 -1.59 -0.88
CA MET A 248 -8.84 -1.03 -0.22
C MET A 248 -9.50 -2.04 0.72
N HIS A 249 -9.86 -1.63 1.92
CA HIS A 249 -10.51 -2.49 2.92
C HIS A 249 -11.28 -1.65 3.94
N LEU A 250 -12.10 -2.32 4.76
CA LEU A 250 -12.74 -1.73 5.93
C LEU A 250 -11.80 -1.83 7.12
N GLY A 251 -11.47 -0.70 7.74
CA GLY A 251 -10.53 -0.63 8.86
C GLY A 251 -10.44 0.73 9.50
N VAL A 252 -9.38 0.97 10.24
CA VAL A 252 -9.10 2.23 10.92
C VAL A 252 -8.33 3.15 9.97
N GLN A 253 -8.94 4.25 9.52
CA GLN A 253 -8.32 5.19 8.57
C GLN A 253 -7.02 5.83 9.07
N MET A 254 -6.77 5.80 10.38
CA MET A 254 -5.48 6.24 10.94
C MET A 254 -4.29 5.38 10.47
N GLU A 255 -4.54 4.15 9.98
CA GLU A 255 -3.50 3.32 9.37
C GLU A 255 -2.99 3.93 8.05
N ASP A 256 -3.90 4.44 7.23
CA ASP A 256 -3.55 5.17 6.00
C ASP A 256 -2.78 6.47 6.31
N LEU A 257 -3.28 7.26 7.26
CA LEU A 257 -2.59 8.48 7.69
C LEU A 257 -1.20 8.16 8.23
N TYR A 258 -1.06 7.15 9.09
CA TYR A 258 0.23 6.66 9.58
C TYR A 258 1.17 6.26 8.43
N TYR A 259 0.65 5.52 7.45
CA TYR A 259 1.46 5.03 6.33
C TYR A 259 2.12 6.18 5.55
N PHE A 260 1.35 7.21 5.20
CA PHE A 260 1.85 8.38 4.50
C PHE A 260 2.74 9.25 5.39
N LEU A 261 2.24 9.62 6.58
CA LEU A 261 2.94 10.47 7.56
C LEU A 261 4.34 9.92 7.88
N ARG A 262 4.45 8.63 8.19
CA ARG A 262 5.73 7.99 8.50
C ARG A 262 6.75 8.16 7.37
N LYS A 263 6.33 7.99 6.11
CA LYS A 263 7.24 8.15 4.96
C LYS A 263 7.74 9.58 4.81
N VAL A 264 6.87 10.56 5.01
CA VAL A 264 7.25 11.97 5.02
C VAL A 264 8.23 12.23 6.15
N MET A 265 7.89 11.86 7.38
CA MET A 265 8.71 12.13 8.55
C MET A 265 10.10 11.49 8.48
N GLU A 266 10.23 10.28 7.91
CA GLU A 266 11.52 9.63 7.64
C GLU A 266 12.39 10.40 6.62
N LYS A 267 11.80 11.16 5.72
CA LYS A 267 12.50 12.02 4.74
C LYS A 267 12.94 13.35 5.33
N HIS A 268 12.18 13.85 6.30
CA HIS A 268 12.39 15.14 6.97
C HIS A 268 12.99 14.98 8.38
N ASP A 269 13.69 13.86 8.65
CA ASP A 269 14.36 13.57 9.91
C ASP A 269 13.49 13.84 11.16
N TRP A 270 12.21 13.51 11.05
CA TRP A 270 11.18 13.67 12.09
C TRP A 270 11.01 15.13 12.56
N ASN A 271 11.03 16.08 11.61
CA ASN A 271 10.79 17.50 11.89
C ASN A 271 9.42 17.70 12.55
N VAL A 272 9.42 18.08 13.83
CA VAL A 272 8.21 18.22 14.66
C VAL A 272 7.25 19.25 14.07
N ARG A 273 7.76 20.39 13.56
CA ARG A 273 6.91 21.45 12.97
C ARG A 273 6.14 20.93 11.76
N LEU A 274 6.82 20.26 10.83
CA LEU A 274 6.17 19.68 9.65
C LEU A 274 5.14 18.62 10.06
N GLY A 275 5.48 17.76 11.00
CA GLY A 275 4.55 16.75 11.50
C GLY A 275 3.28 17.35 12.10
N GLN A 276 3.41 18.43 12.87
CA GLN A 276 2.25 19.18 13.40
C GLN A 276 1.40 19.78 12.27
N GLN A 277 2.01 20.43 11.27
CA GLN A 277 1.32 20.98 10.12
C GLN A 277 0.54 19.90 9.34
N ILE A 278 1.10 18.70 9.20
CA ILE A 278 0.43 17.55 8.58
C ILE A 278 -0.82 17.17 9.37
N LEU A 279 -0.70 16.98 10.69
CA LEU A 279 -1.85 16.62 11.53
C LEU A 279 -2.92 17.70 11.53
N GLU A 280 -2.56 18.95 11.69
CA GLU A 280 -3.50 20.08 11.61
C GLU A 280 -4.19 20.17 10.24
N THR A 281 -3.46 19.90 9.15
CA THR A 281 -4.04 19.93 7.79
C THR A 281 -5.07 18.81 7.62
N TYR A 282 -4.79 17.63 8.14
CA TYR A 282 -5.72 16.50 8.14
C TYR A 282 -6.96 16.84 8.99
N GLU A 283 -6.79 17.31 10.24
CA GLU A 283 -7.85 17.57 11.19
C GLU A 283 -8.79 18.72 10.80
N ARG A 284 -8.29 19.71 10.06
CA ARG A 284 -9.15 20.76 9.48
C ARG A 284 -10.20 20.20 8.52
N VAL A 285 -9.95 19.08 7.90
CA VAL A 285 -10.86 18.42 6.94
C VAL A 285 -11.67 17.32 7.62
N LEU A 286 -11.00 16.52 8.44
CA LEU A 286 -11.59 15.38 9.14
C LEU A 286 -11.09 15.35 10.59
N PRO A 287 -11.93 15.77 11.56
CA PRO A 287 -11.58 15.72 12.98
C PRO A 287 -11.18 14.31 13.42
N VAL A 288 -10.15 14.21 14.24
CA VAL A 288 -9.61 12.97 14.79
C VAL A 288 -10.08 12.80 16.23
N SER A 289 -10.70 11.68 16.56
CA SER A 289 -11.15 11.38 17.93
C SER A 289 -9.96 11.05 18.85
N GLY A 290 -10.20 11.04 20.17
CA GLY A 290 -9.17 10.65 21.15
C GLY A 290 -8.68 9.21 20.92
N SER A 291 -9.58 8.28 20.63
CA SER A 291 -9.23 6.88 20.33
C SER A 291 -8.43 6.74 19.03
N GLU A 292 -8.80 7.46 17.99
CA GLU A 292 -8.06 7.51 16.72
C GLU A 292 -6.65 8.09 16.91
N ARG A 293 -6.51 9.11 17.73
CA ARG A 293 -5.21 9.70 18.06
C ARG A 293 -4.31 8.72 18.81
N GLN A 294 -4.89 7.95 19.75
CA GLN A 294 -4.16 6.88 20.44
C GLN A 294 -3.75 5.77 19.48
N VAL A 295 -4.61 5.39 18.52
CA VAL A 295 -4.23 4.45 17.45
C VAL A 295 -3.03 4.98 16.68
N LEU A 296 -3.06 6.23 16.22
CA LEU A 296 -1.95 6.85 15.50
C LEU A 296 -0.66 6.88 16.34
N TYR A 297 -0.77 7.19 17.63
CA TYR A 297 0.36 7.17 18.57
C TYR A 297 1.03 5.79 18.60
N TYR A 298 0.26 4.71 18.83
CA TYR A 298 0.82 3.37 18.90
C TYR A 298 1.34 2.86 17.55
N LEU A 299 0.74 3.24 16.43
CA LEU A 299 1.26 2.96 15.10
C LEU A 299 2.61 3.65 14.88
N LEU A 300 2.76 4.91 15.28
CA LEU A 300 4.02 5.66 15.18
C LEU A 300 5.08 5.11 16.15
N LEU A 301 4.71 4.71 17.36
CA LEU A 301 5.62 4.11 18.33
C LEU A 301 6.18 2.77 17.81
N TYR A 302 5.35 1.97 17.16
CA TYR A 302 5.74 0.65 16.67
C TYR A 302 6.89 0.75 15.65
N PRO A 303 8.01 -0.02 15.85
CA PRO A 303 9.20 0.07 14.99
C PRO A 303 9.05 -0.81 13.73
N GLU A 304 8.01 -0.56 12.93
CA GLU A 304 7.65 -1.39 11.76
C GLU A 304 8.81 -1.54 10.76
N LYS A 305 9.53 -0.46 10.50
CA LYS A 305 10.64 -0.49 9.53
C LYS A 305 11.82 -1.33 10.02
N TYR A 306 12.08 -1.34 11.34
CA TYR A 306 13.08 -2.21 11.93
C TYR A 306 12.69 -3.68 11.73
N TRP A 307 11.44 -4.04 12.05
CA TRP A 307 10.92 -5.39 11.77
C TRP A 307 11.00 -5.72 10.27
N LYS A 308 10.56 -4.83 9.37
CA LYS A 308 10.60 -5.06 7.90
C LYS A 308 12.03 -5.35 7.41
N GLN A 309 13.07 -4.66 7.91
CA GLN A 309 14.43 -4.93 7.51
C GLN A 309 14.91 -6.32 7.98
N ILE A 310 14.56 -6.72 9.18
CA ILE A 310 14.91 -8.04 9.74
C ILE A 310 14.16 -9.14 9.01
N ASN A 311 12.86 -8.96 8.81
CA ASN A 311 12.01 -9.92 8.09
C ASN A 311 12.46 -10.11 6.65
N PHE A 312 12.77 -9.03 5.94
CA PHE A 312 13.31 -9.09 4.58
C PHE A 312 14.64 -9.85 4.53
N TYR A 313 15.52 -9.67 5.50
CA TYR A 313 16.80 -10.37 5.56
C TYR A 313 16.63 -11.89 5.75
N TYR A 314 15.78 -12.30 6.68
CA TYR A 314 15.62 -13.72 7.02
C TYR A 314 14.71 -14.49 6.05
N ASN A 315 13.75 -13.83 5.42
CA ASN A 315 12.79 -14.50 4.53
C ASN A 315 13.13 -14.37 3.04
N ALA A 316 14.13 -13.58 2.66
CA ALA A 316 14.45 -13.31 1.26
C ALA A 316 15.28 -14.42 0.58
N ASN A 317 15.65 -15.51 1.28
CA ASN A 317 16.54 -16.59 0.78
C ASN A 317 17.80 -16.08 0.05
N LYS A 318 18.31 -14.91 0.43
CA LYS A 318 19.47 -14.29 -0.20
C LYS A 318 20.75 -14.69 0.52
N ALA A 319 21.74 -15.14 -0.25
CA ALA A 319 23.05 -15.53 0.28
C ALA A 319 23.85 -14.36 0.88
N TRP A 320 23.44 -13.10 0.65
CA TRP A 320 24.13 -11.91 1.14
C TRP A 320 23.16 -10.79 1.53
N VAL A 321 23.57 -9.97 2.48
CA VAL A 321 22.83 -8.79 2.93
C VAL A 321 23.28 -7.59 2.10
N PRO A 322 22.37 -6.86 1.43
CA PRO A 322 22.72 -5.59 0.83
C PRO A 322 23.24 -4.61 1.88
N ALA A 323 24.34 -3.91 1.61
CA ALA A 323 24.88 -2.85 2.49
C ALA A 323 23.79 -1.83 2.88
N LYS A 324 22.87 -1.52 1.96
CA LYS A 324 21.67 -0.69 2.18
C LYS A 324 20.80 -1.14 3.36
N SER A 325 20.78 -2.42 3.73
CA SER A 325 19.98 -2.89 4.88
C SER A 325 20.60 -2.48 6.21
N THR A 326 21.93 -2.53 6.33
CA THR A 326 22.67 -2.04 7.50
C THR A 326 22.54 -0.52 7.64
N GLU A 327 22.69 0.22 6.52
CA GLU A 327 22.51 1.68 6.50
C GLU A 327 21.11 2.09 6.96
N LYS A 328 20.08 1.34 6.56
CA LYS A 328 18.70 1.61 7.01
C LYS A 328 18.53 1.44 8.51
N ILE A 329 19.12 0.40 9.12
CA ILE A 329 19.06 0.22 10.59
C ILE A 329 19.78 1.36 11.28
N ARG A 330 20.98 1.76 10.83
CA ARG A 330 21.72 2.90 11.38
C ARG A 330 20.94 4.21 11.27
N LYS A 331 20.28 4.43 10.12
CA LYS A 331 19.42 5.62 9.96
C LYS A 331 18.24 5.60 10.93
N LEU A 332 17.60 4.45 11.14
CA LEU A 332 16.53 4.33 12.14
C LEU A 332 17.00 4.68 13.54
N GLU A 333 18.20 4.21 13.93
CA GLU A 333 18.81 4.53 15.22
C GLU A 333 19.08 6.03 15.35
N ALA A 334 19.72 6.64 14.35
CA ALA A 334 20.04 8.06 14.35
C ALA A 334 18.80 8.98 14.44
N GLN A 335 17.67 8.51 13.96
CA GLN A 335 16.42 9.27 13.97
C GLN A 335 15.55 9.07 15.23
N GLN A 336 15.93 8.17 16.16
CA GLN A 336 15.05 7.79 17.29
C GLN A 336 14.68 8.96 18.20
N GLU A 337 15.64 9.78 18.60
CA GLU A 337 15.36 10.92 19.49
C GLU A 337 14.40 11.93 18.87
N ALA A 338 14.57 12.22 17.58
CA ALA A 338 13.68 13.13 16.87
C ALA A 338 12.28 12.53 16.72
N LYS A 339 12.21 11.23 16.42
CA LYS A 339 10.94 10.47 16.35
C LYS A 339 10.22 10.48 17.69
N GLU A 340 10.91 10.20 18.80
CA GLU A 340 10.33 10.20 20.14
C GLU A 340 9.76 11.57 20.50
N ARG A 341 10.50 12.67 20.25
CA ARG A 341 9.98 14.03 20.44
C ARG A 341 8.70 14.29 19.67
N PHE A 342 8.61 13.85 18.41
CA PHE A 342 7.39 13.99 17.60
C PHE A 342 6.25 13.16 18.17
N ILE A 343 6.47 11.89 18.53
CA ILE A 343 5.44 11.00 19.06
C ILE A 343 4.84 11.55 20.36
N HIS A 344 5.68 12.11 21.26
CA HIS A 344 5.20 12.76 22.47
C HIS A 344 4.27 13.93 22.14
N ARG A 345 4.57 14.73 21.12
CA ARG A 345 3.68 15.81 20.69
C ARG A 345 2.33 15.29 20.16
N VAL A 346 2.32 14.16 19.46
CA VAL A 346 1.05 13.52 19.02
C VAL A 346 0.17 13.15 20.22
N ALA A 347 0.78 12.70 21.33
CA ALA A 347 0.07 12.37 22.56
C ALA A 347 -0.45 13.57 23.32
N GLU A 348 0.24 14.74 23.26
CA GLU A 348 -0.12 15.96 24.00
C GLU A 348 -1.25 16.78 23.36
N ILE A 349 -1.49 16.63 22.06
CA ILE A 349 -2.51 17.39 21.32
C ILE A 349 -3.94 16.84 21.57
N GLY A 350 -4.10 15.82 22.43
CA GLY A 350 -5.36 15.15 22.75
C GLY A 350 -6.08 15.65 24.00
#